data_6938a1b420461be2899b59d23180956d
#
_entry.id   6938a1b420461be2899b59d23180956d
#
_cell.length_a   1.000
_cell.length_b   1.000
_cell.length_c   1.000
_cell.angle_alpha   90.00
_cell.angle_beta   90.00
_cell.angle_gamma   90.00
#
_symmetry.space_group_name_H-M   'P 1'
#
loop_
_entity.id
_entity.type
_entity.pdbx_description
1 polymer ?
#
loop_
_entity_poly.entity_id
_entity_poly.type
_entity_poly.pdbx_seq_one_letter_code
_entity_poly.pdbx_strand_id
1 'polypeptide(L)'
;HPEDALTVANRAVALGFSSTIGIIHDGSGQLQPLNPHERGIFEETKQLGKKSFARFNAFQENIAHGRPNEWRCRAGARYLYICEDGLVHYCSQQRGYPGVSLFEYTREQMRHEFSAPKSCAPYCTVSCVQQVAMIDNWRAPQKPVSKSSGLPVVPHSP
;
A
#
# COMPACT_ATOMS: atom_id res chain seq x y z
N HIS A 1 14.75 -9.90 -11.39
CA HIS A 1 15.57 -8.92 -12.15
C HIS A 1 14.72 -7.69 -12.46
N PRO A 2 15.14 -6.48 -12.06
CA PRO A 2 14.37 -5.25 -12.28
C PRO A 2 14.06 -4.99 -13.76
N GLU A 3 15.00 -5.33 -14.66
CA GLU A 3 14.87 -5.18 -16.11
C GLU A 3 13.70 -5.97 -16.71
N ASP A 4 13.33 -7.08 -16.08
CA ASP A 4 12.19 -7.91 -16.52
C ASP A 4 10.89 -7.12 -16.38
N ALA A 5 10.77 -6.27 -15.37
CA ALA A 5 9.59 -5.44 -15.17
C ALA A 5 9.37 -4.48 -16.35
N LEU A 6 10.45 -3.84 -16.84
CA LEU A 6 10.38 -2.94 -17.98
C LEU A 6 10.09 -3.71 -19.28
N THR A 7 10.72 -4.87 -19.47
CA THR A 7 10.48 -5.74 -20.62
C THR A 7 9.02 -6.19 -20.71
N VAL A 8 8.47 -6.66 -19.59
CA VAL A 8 7.06 -7.10 -19.50
C VAL A 8 6.12 -5.92 -19.73
N ALA A 9 6.39 -4.76 -19.13
CA ALA A 9 5.58 -3.56 -19.29
C ALA A 9 5.54 -3.09 -20.75
N ASN A 10 6.69 -3.03 -21.43
CA ASN A 10 6.77 -2.69 -22.85
C ASN A 10 5.97 -3.67 -23.72
N ARG A 11 6.11 -4.97 -23.45
CA ARG A 11 5.35 -6.00 -24.17
C ARG A 11 3.84 -5.87 -23.94
N ALA A 12 3.42 -5.62 -22.72
CA ALA A 12 2.02 -5.42 -22.38
C ALA A 12 1.43 -4.21 -23.14
N VAL A 13 2.14 -3.08 -23.15
CA VAL A 13 1.73 -1.87 -23.87
C VAL A 13 1.66 -2.10 -25.37
N ALA A 14 2.64 -2.80 -25.96
CA ALA A 14 2.66 -3.15 -27.37
C ALA A 14 1.46 -4.04 -27.78
N LEU A 15 0.95 -4.85 -26.85
CA LEU A 15 -0.26 -5.67 -27.03
C LEU A 15 -1.57 -4.93 -26.72
N GLY A 16 -1.52 -3.62 -26.42
CA GLY A 16 -2.69 -2.80 -26.14
C GLY A 16 -3.17 -2.84 -24.67
N PHE A 17 -2.44 -3.48 -23.77
CA PHE A 17 -2.75 -3.46 -22.33
C PHE A 17 -2.28 -2.18 -21.66
N SER A 18 -2.90 -1.83 -20.54
CA SER A 18 -2.37 -0.83 -19.63
C SER A 18 -1.36 -1.48 -18.70
N SER A 19 -0.24 -0.78 -18.43
CA SER A 19 0.75 -1.23 -17.46
C SER A 19 0.75 -0.32 -16.24
N THR A 20 0.97 -0.91 -15.07
CA THR A 20 1.26 -0.20 -13.83
C THR A 20 2.37 -0.93 -13.11
N ILE A 21 3.23 -0.18 -12.44
CA ILE A 21 4.30 -0.75 -11.61
C ILE A 21 3.98 -0.52 -10.14
N GLY A 22 4.39 -1.45 -9.30
CA GLY A 22 4.25 -1.33 -7.85
C GLY A 22 5.48 -1.85 -7.12
N ILE A 23 5.80 -1.20 -6.00
CA ILE A 23 6.80 -1.66 -5.06
C ILE A 23 6.13 -2.66 -4.13
N ILE A 24 6.80 -3.76 -3.84
CA ILE A 24 6.34 -4.78 -2.91
C ILE A 24 7.35 -4.92 -1.76
N HIS A 25 6.87 -5.44 -0.64
CA HIS A 25 7.74 -5.85 0.45
C HIS A 25 8.55 -7.09 0.06
N ASP A 26 9.70 -7.27 0.68
CA ASP A 26 10.50 -8.49 0.52
C ASP A 26 9.83 -9.70 1.19
N GLY A 27 10.49 -10.87 1.12
CA GLY A 27 9.98 -12.11 1.71
C GLY A 27 9.86 -12.08 3.24
N SER A 28 10.49 -11.11 3.90
CA SER A 28 10.35 -10.87 5.35
C SER A 28 9.25 -9.83 5.67
N GLY A 29 8.55 -9.31 4.66
CA GLY A 29 7.55 -8.26 4.82
C GLY A 29 8.14 -6.86 5.05
N GLN A 30 9.43 -6.67 4.81
CA GLN A 30 10.10 -5.39 4.94
C GLN A 30 10.14 -4.65 3.62
N LEU A 31 10.00 -3.33 3.68
CA LEU A 31 10.18 -2.48 2.51
C LEU A 31 11.67 -2.16 2.36
N GLN A 32 12.25 -2.57 1.26
CA GLN A 32 13.62 -2.21 0.89
C GLN A 32 13.61 -0.94 0.05
N PRO A 33 14.49 0.04 0.35
CA PRO A 33 14.67 1.21 -0.49
C PRO A 33 15.14 0.81 -1.89
N LEU A 34 14.52 1.38 -2.92
CA LEU A 34 15.00 1.18 -4.27
C LEU A 34 16.38 1.82 -4.46
N ASN A 35 17.31 1.08 -5.03
CA ASN A 35 18.58 1.64 -5.46
C ASN A 35 18.40 2.57 -6.68
N PRO A 36 19.41 3.35 -7.10
CA PRO A 36 19.29 4.27 -8.23
C PRO A 36 18.88 3.62 -9.55
N HIS A 37 19.33 2.40 -9.81
CA HIS A 37 18.99 1.65 -11.03
C HIS A 37 17.52 1.20 -11.00
N GLU A 38 17.06 0.61 -9.90
CA GLU A 38 15.67 0.22 -9.70
C GLU A 38 14.72 1.40 -9.79
N ARG A 39 15.10 2.56 -9.25
CA ARG A 39 14.32 3.80 -9.38
C ARG A 39 14.19 4.24 -10.82
N GLY A 40 15.27 4.13 -11.60
CA GLY A 40 15.25 4.42 -13.03
C GLY A 40 14.21 3.57 -13.76
N ILE A 41 14.22 2.26 -13.52
CA ILE A 41 13.26 1.31 -14.09
C ILE A 41 11.82 1.61 -13.60
N PHE A 42 11.65 1.93 -12.34
CA PHE A 42 10.35 2.33 -11.79
C PHE A 42 9.78 3.56 -12.52
N GLU A 43 10.57 4.61 -12.68
CA GLU A 43 10.15 5.84 -13.38
C GLU A 43 9.88 5.60 -14.87
N GLU A 44 10.71 4.85 -15.54
CA GLU A 44 10.54 4.52 -16.96
C GLU A 44 9.27 3.68 -17.18
N THR A 45 9.06 2.64 -16.37
CA THR A 45 7.86 1.81 -16.45
C THR A 45 6.60 2.62 -16.14
N LYS A 46 6.65 3.53 -15.16
CA LYS A 46 5.55 4.44 -14.83
C LYS A 46 5.15 5.33 -16.01
N GLN A 47 6.12 5.78 -16.81
CA GLN A 47 5.86 6.62 -17.99
C GLN A 47 5.17 5.87 -19.13
N LEU A 48 5.31 4.56 -19.22
CA LEU A 48 4.58 3.74 -20.19
C LEU A 48 3.08 3.72 -19.91
N GLY A 49 2.71 3.84 -18.65
CA GLY A 49 1.35 3.80 -18.17
C GLY A 49 0.67 5.18 -18.18
N LYS A 50 0.35 5.76 -19.33
CA LYS A 50 -0.28 7.10 -19.43
C LYS A 50 -1.78 7.12 -19.12
N LYS A 51 -2.46 5.97 -19.03
CA LYS A 51 -3.91 5.85 -18.81
C LYS A 51 -4.25 5.82 -17.31
N SER A 52 -5.52 6.03 -16.98
CA SER A 52 -6.01 6.15 -15.59
C SER A 52 -5.59 5.00 -14.67
N PHE A 53 -5.57 3.76 -15.16
CA PHE A 53 -5.15 2.59 -14.38
C PHE A 53 -3.66 2.62 -14.00
N ALA A 54 -2.82 3.26 -14.80
CA ALA A 54 -1.40 3.40 -14.51
C ALA A 54 -1.12 4.24 -13.25
N ARG A 55 -2.08 5.08 -12.85
CA ARG A 55 -1.98 5.88 -11.62
C ARG A 55 -2.41 5.13 -10.36
N PHE A 56 -2.80 3.87 -10.48
CA PHE A 56 -3.26 3.07 -9.34
C PHE A 56 -2.21 3.02 -8.21
N ASN A 57 -0.93 2.95 -8.56
CA ASN A 57 0.19 2.94 -7.62
C ASN A 57 0.91 4.29 -7.49
N ALA A 58 0.32 5.41 -7.94
CA ALA A 58 0.99 6.71 -7.92
C ALA A 58 1.45 7.16 -6.52
N PHE A 59 0.76 6.73 -5.46
CA PHE A 59 1.16 7.01 -4.08
C PHE A 59 2.50 6.37 -3.70
N GLN A 60 2.95 5.35 -4.42
CA GLN A 60 4.23 4.69 -4.18
C GLN A 60 5.43 5.49 -4.71
N GLU A 61 5.20 6.56 -5.46
CA GLU A 61 6.28 7.44 -5.95
C GLU A 61 7.12 8.01 -4.79
N ASN A 62 6.48 8.44 -3.72
CA ASN A 62 7.21 8.89 -2.53
C ASN A 62 8.06 7.76 -1.94
N ILE A 63 7.52 6.55 -1.88
CA ILE A 63 8.22 5.37 -1.35
C ILE A 63 9.42 5.01 -2.22
N ALA A 64 9.29 5.07 -3.55
CA ALA A 64 10.41 4.85 -4.48
C ALA A 64 11.59 5.79 -4.22
N HIS A 65 11.31 7.00 -3.70
CA HIS A 65 12.30 8.00 -3.31
C HIS A 65 12.64 8.01 -1.81
N GLY A 66 12.23 6.98 -1.05
CA GLY A 66 12.49 6.89 0.38
C GLY A 66 11.71 7.91 1.22
N ARG A 67 10.64 8.49 0.68
CA ARG A 67 9.81 9.49 1.37
C ARG A 67 8.51 8.86 1.88
N PRO A 68 8.06 9.20 3.11
CA PRO A 68 6.78 8.75 3.63
C PRO A 68 5.61 9.40 2.90
N ASN A 69 4.49 8.71 2.86
CA ASN A 69 3.21 9.26 2.48
C ASN A 69 2.47 9.82 3.71
N GLU A 70 1.80 10.95 3.54
CA GLU A 70 0.95 11.54 4.59
C GLU A 70 -0.50 11.14 4.35
N TRP A 71 -0.96 10.09 5.02
CA TRP A 71 -2.33 9.61 4.93
C TRP A 71 -2.70 8.78 6.16
N ARG A 72 -3.99 8.58 6.35
CA ARG A 72 -4.50 7.74 7.42
C ARG A 72 -5.12 6.46 6.86
N CYS A 73 -4.53 5.33 7.20
CA CYS A 73 -5.01 4.01 6.82
C CYS A 73 -6.38 3.73 7.45
N ARG A 74 -7.33 3.21 6.64
CA ARG A 74 -8.68 2.82 7.07
C ARG A 74 -8.89 1.31 7.03
N ALA A 75 -7.81 0.54 7.04
CA ALA A 75 -7.85 -0.91 7.18
C ALA A 75 -8.53 -1.32 8.50
N GLY A 76 -9.34 -2.35 8.46
CA GLY A 76 -10.19 -2.77 9.56
C GLY A 76 -11.52 -2.00 9.67
N ALA A 77 -11.69 -0.91 8.91
CA ALA A 77 -12.92 -0.10 8.96
C ALA A 77 -13.59 0.05 7.60
N ARG A 78 -12.88 0.64 6.62
CA ARG A 78 -13.36 0.86 5.25
C ARG A 78 -12.88 -0.20 4.28
N TYR A 79 -11.87 -0.93 4.67
CA TYR A 79 -11.30 -2.06 3.95
C TYR A 79 -11.16 -3.22 4.92
N LEU A 80 -11.74 -4.34 4.59
CA LEU A 80 -11.61 -5.61 5.32
C LEU A 80 -10.94 -6.61 4.41
N TYR A 81 -9.94 -7.29 4.91
CA TYR A 81 -9.30 -8.42 4.25
C TYR A 81 -9.70 -9.68 5.01
N ILE A 82 -10.43 -10.55 4.34
CA ILE A 82 -10.92 -11.80 4.93
C ILE A 82 -10.29 -12.93 4.17
N CYS A 83 -9.65 -13.85 4.89
CA CYS A 83 -9.00 -15.01 4.33
C CYS A 83 -9.86 -16.28 4.47
N GLU A 84 -9.30 -17.38 4.02
CA GLU A 84 -9.85 -18.73 4.10
C GLU A 84 -10.08 -19.23 5.54
N ASP A 85 -9.40 -18.61 6.51
CA ASP A 85 -9.58 -18.86 7.95
C ASP A 85 -10.85 -18.21 8.53
N GLY A 86 -11.56 -17.37 7.74
CA GLY A 86 -12.74 -16.63 8.17
C GLY A 86 -12.44 -15.48 9.11
N LEU A 87 -11.17 -15.11 9.28
CA LEU A 87 -10.76 -14.01 10.14
C LEU A 87 -10.68 -12.69 9.37
N VAL A 88 -11.01 -11.61 10.05
CA VAL A 88 -10.83 -10.24 9.56
C VAL A 88 -9.40 -9.80 9.84
N HIS A 89 -8.71 -9.40 8.78
CA HIS A 89 -7.38 -8.82 8.83
C HIS A 89 -7.40 -7.37 8.33
N TYR A 90 -6.40 -6.58 8.68
CA TYR A 90 -6.28 -5.21 8.17
C TYR A 90 -6.06 -5.19 6.65
N CYS A 91 -5.10 -5.96 6.18
CA CYS A 91 -4.78 -6.09 4.76
C CYS A 91 -3.90 -7.32 4.52
N SER A 92 -3.55 -7.58 3.27
CA SER A 92 -2.70 -8.71 2.89
C SER A 92 -1.32 -8.74 3.57
N GLN A 93 -0.81 -7.58 4.00
CA GLN A 93 0.49 -7.46 4.67
C GLN A 93 0.40 -7.42 6.20
N GLN A 94 -0.81 -7.26 6.73
CA GLN A 94 -1.07 -7.26 8.17
C GLN A 94 -2.05 -8.39 8.51
N ARG A 95 -1.75 -9.59 8.01
CA ARG A 95 -2.48 -10.81 8.37
C ARG A 95 -2.27 -11.11 9.85
N GLY A 96 -3.33 -11.62 10.50
CA GLY A 96 -3.33 -11.86 11.95
C GLY A 96 -3.81 -10.66 12.78
N TYR A 97 -3.95 -9.48 12.19
CA TYR A 97 -4.45 -8.28 12.88
C TYR A 97 -5.69 -7.73 12.18
N PRO A 98 -6.80 -7.47 12.89
CA PRO A 98 -7.03 -7.80 14.31
C PRO A 98 -7.16 -9.30 14.58
N GLY A 99 -7.31 -10.16 13.53
CA GLY A 99 -7.40 -11.60 13.68
C GLY A 99 -8.70 -12.07 14.37
N VAL A 100 -9.79 -11.33 14.15
CA VAL A 100 -11.11 -11.60 14.76
C VAL A 100 -12.00 -12.28 13.73
N SER A 101 -12.79 -13.29 14.18
CA SER A 101 -13.78 -13.93 13.32
C SER A 101 -14.72 -12.89 12.67
N LEU A 102 -15.00 -13.06 11.37
CA LEU A 102 -15.92 -12.16 10.66
C LEU A 102 -17.28 -12.05 11.36
N PHE A 103 -17.77 -13.14 11.95
CA PHE A 103 -19.07 -13.15 12.65
C PHE A 103 -19.04 -12.42 14.00
N GLU A 104 -17.85 -12.19 14.55
CA GLU A 104 -17.63 -11.49 15.81
C GLU A 104 -17.12 -10.05 15.61
N TYR A 105 -16.82 -9.67 14.37
CA TYR A 105 -16.26 -8.36 14.04
C TYR A 105 -17.37 -7.29 14.05
N THR A 106 -17.41 -6.52 15.11
CA THR A 106 -18.50 -5.59 15.41
C THR A 106 -18.32 -4.21 14.77
N ARG A 107 -19.42 -3.43 14.71
CA ARG A 107 -19.36 -2.01 14.31
C ARG A 107 -18.51 -1.15 15.25
N GLU A 108 -18.42 -1.53 16.52
CA GLU A 108 -17.59 -0.81 17.48
C GLU A 108 -16.10 -1.00 17.16
N GLN A 109 -15.69 -2.22 16.84
CA GLN A 109 -14.34 -2.52 16.36
C GLN A 109 -14.03 -1.73 15.08
N MET A 110 -14.96 -1.67 14.11
CA MET A 110 -14.79 -0.85 12.90
C MET A 110 -14.62 0.64 13.24
N ARG A 111 -15.36 1.19 14.19
CA ARG A 111 -15.22 2.58 14.63
C ARG A 111 -13.87 2.83 15.29
N HIS A 112 -13.42 1.91 16.13
CA HIS A 112 -12.09 1.95 16.72
C HIS A 112 -11.02 1.98 15.62
N GLU A 113 -11.07 1.02 14.69
CA GLU A 113 -10.09 0.90 13.61
C GLU A 113 -10.12 2.09 12.63
N PHE A 114 -11.26 2.73 12.46
CA PHE A 114 -11.36 3.95 11.66
C PHE A 114 -10.47 5.08 12.20
N SER A 115 -10.32 5.17 13.50
CA SER A 115 -9.56 6.20 14.20
C SER A 115 -8.15 5.77 14.57
N ALA A 116 -7.92 4.47 14.74
CA ALA A 116 -6.64 3.93 15.18
C ALA A 116 -5.51 4.21 14.17
N PRO A 117 -4.37 4.76 14.61
CA PRO A 117 -3.21 4.95 13.75
C PRO A 117 -2.60 3.60 13.37
N LYS A 118 -2.15 3.49 12.13
CA LYS A 118 -1.41 2.32 11.65
C LYS A 118 0.03 2.76 11.34
N SER A 119 1.00 2.25 12.09
CA SER A 119 2.42 2.64 11.99
C SER A 119 3.01 2.37 10.60
N CYS A 120 2.51 1.37 9.88
CA CYS A 120 2.93 1.04 8.52
C CYS A 120 2.39 2.01 7.45
N ALA A 121 1.40 2.85 7.76
CA ALA A 121 0.73 3.70 6.77
C ALA A 121 1.67 4.59 5.96
N PRO A 122 2.67 5.26 6.53
CA PRO A 122 3.57 6.12 5.77
C PRO A 122 4.32 5.42 4.63
N TYR A 123 4.61 4.13 4.80
CA TYR A 123 5.36 3.32 3.84
C TYR A 123 4.55 2.14 3.29
N CYS A 124 3.23 2.24 3.35
CA CYS A 124 2.33 1.21 2.86
C CYS A 124 2.40 1.07 1.34
N THR A 125 2.46 -0.16 0.86
CA THR A 125 2.45 -0.49 -0.58
C THR A 125 1.12 -1.07 -1.06
N VAL A 126 0.12 -1.20 -0.18
CA VAL A 126 -1.17 -1.83 -0.48
C VAL A 126 -2.12 -0.82 -1.12
N SER A 127 -2.19 -0.83 -2.43
CA SER A 127 -2.94 0.14 -3.23
C SER A 127 -4.44 0.17 -2.93
N CYS A 128 -5.08 -0.99 -2.76
CA CYS A 128 -6.52 -1.06 -2.48
C CYS A 128 -6.90 -0.39 -1.16
N VAL A 129 -6.09 -0.54 -0.13
CA VAL A 129 -6.31 0.14 1.17
C VAL A 129 -6.15 1.65 1.03
N GLN A 130 -5.12 2.07 0.30
CA GLN A 130 -4.84 3.48 0.07
C GLN A 130 -5.96 4.15 -0.74
N GLN A 131 -6.45 3.52 -1.80
CA GLN A 131 -7.54 4.03 -2.64
C GLN A 131 -8.83 4.26 -1.82
N VAL A 132 -9.20 3.28 -1.00
CA VAL A 132 -10.39 3.41 -0.13
C VAL A 132 -10.20 4.52 0.90
N ALA A 133 -9.01 4.63 1.48
CA ALA A 133 -8.73 5.66 2.49
C ALA A 133 -8.69 7.08 1.91
N MET A 134 -8.32 7.25 0.63
CA MET A 134 -8.31 8.57 -0.02
C MET A 134 -9.69 9.23 -0.06
N ILE A 135 -10.76 8.47 -0.21
CA ILE A 135 -12.14 9.00 -0.21
C ILE A 135 -12.45 9.69 1.13
N ASP A 136 -12.08 9.05 2.23
CA ASP A 136 -12.30 9.63 3.57
C ASP A 136 -11.35 10.80 3.83
N ASN A 137 -10.11 10.72 3.37
CA ASN A 137 -9.14 11.82 3.51
C ASN A 137 -9.55 13.06 2.70
N TRP A 138 -10.17 12.87 1.54
CA TRP A 138 -10.73 13.96 0.75
C TRP A 138 -11.93 14.62 1.43
N ARG A 139 -12.82 13.83 2.07
CA ARG A 139 -14.00 14.34 2.80
C ARG A 139 -13.66 15.03 4.10
N ALA A 140 -12.60 14.60 4.78
CA ALA A 140 -12.15 15.13 6.05
C ALA A 140 -10.62 15.27 6.03
N PRO A 141 -10.07 16.29 5.33
CA PRO A 141 -8.63 16.52 5.26
C PRO A 141 -8.06 16.70 6.66
N GLN A 142 -7.00 15.95 6.98
CA GLN A 142 -6.38 15.94 8.29
C GLN A 142 -5.15 16.82 8.32
N LYS A 143 -4.88 17.43 9.47
CA LYS A 143 -3.62 18.14 9.70
C LYS A 143 -2.45 17.16 9.57
N PRO A 144 -1.33 17.57 8.94
CA PRO A 144 -0.17 16.69 8.78
C PRO A 144 0.35 16.23 10.14
N VAL A 145 0.64 14.93 10.23
CA VAL A 145 1.30 14.34 11.41
C VAL A 145 2.76 14.79 11.37
N SER A 146 3.27 15.33 12.48
CA SER A 146 4.66 15.77 12.60
C SER A 146 5.62 14.63 12.24
N LYS A 147 6.63 14.94 11.44
CA LYS A 147 7.61 14.00 10.89
C LYS A 147 8.31 13.23 12.01
N SER A 148 8.13 11.92 12.07
CA SER A 148 9.06 11.03 12.75
C SER A 148 10.10 10.56 11.73
N SER A 149 11.35 10.85 11.97
CA SER A 149 12.49 10.42 11.15
C SER A 149 12.81 8.95 11.45
N GLY A 150 12.57 8.08 10.49
CA GLY A 150 12.97 6.67 10.52
C GLY A 150 11.97 5.75 9.83
N LEU A 151 12.49 4.80 9.05
CA LEU A 151 11.68 3.69 8.54
C LEU A 151 11.18 2.86 9.73
N PRO A 152 9.88 2.66 9.89
CA PRO A 152 9.39 1.80 10.96
C PRO A 152 9.75 0.36 10.66
N VAL A 153 10.48 -0.27 11.57
CA VAL A 153 10.63 -1.72 11.61
C VAL A 153 9.27 -2.28 12.03
N VAL A 154 8.60 -3.00 11.14
CA VAL A 154 7.37 -3.71 11.49
C VAL A 154 7.79 -4.97 12.25
N PRO A 155 7.48 -5.10 13.56
CA PRO A 155 7.82 -6.31 14.29
C PRO A 155 6.96 -7.46 13.74
N HIS A 156 7.60 -8.49 13.21
CA HIS A 156 6.97 -9.78 13.03
C HIS A 156 6.89 -10.45 14.40
N SER A 157 5.68 -10.60 14.92
CA SER A 157 5.45 -11.54 16.01
C SER A 157 5.44 -12.95 15.43
N PRO A 158 6.02 -13.95 16.16
CA PRO A 158 6.17 -15.33 15.72
C PRO A 158 4.82 -16.04 15.48
#